data_5189c5fc396a025d7ff312f2d4953812
#
_entry.id   5189c5fc396a025d7ff312f2d4953812
#
_cell.length_a   1.000
_cell.length_b   1.000
_cell.length_c   1.000
_cell.angle_alpha   90.00
_cell.angle_beta   90.00
_cell.angle_gamma   90.00
#
_symmetry.space_group_name_H-M   'P 1'
#
loop_
_entity.id
_entity.type
_entity.pdbx_description
1 polymer ?
#
loop_
_entity_poly.entity_id
_entity_poly.type
_entity_poly.pdbx_seq_one_letter_code
_entity_poly.pdbx_strand_id
1 'polypeptide(L)'
;MSVAASVVNLGEIELQSGVVLPNLKISHATFGTLNASRSNAILMPTFYGGKHTDYEAIIGADKALDPSRYFIIAVDMMCNGLSSSPSNSDAPFSGADFPKITHWDNVQAQKKMLEQEYGIESLALVTGFSMGGQQANHWAAIFPDRVERMISWCGSAATAPHNWVFLEGVKAGLLADPTFSNGTYTTIPEAGIRAFARIWAGWGPSQAFYRHKLHQQLGQETAADHMQEFWEPNFLAFDANDLLGMMHTWQVANIADNDLYQGDFEAACNAITAKTILMPCETDLYFPVADNETQASLMSNVELRPIPSVWGHIAGAPGLNPVDSAFIDNAHRELLSS
;
A
#
# COMPACT_ATOMS: atom_id res chain seq x y z
N MET A 1 8.97 -1.98 -21.53
CA MET A 1 7.60 -1.61 -21.93
C MET A 1 6.74 -1.84 -20.72
N SER A 2 6.06 -0.81 -20.23
CA SER A 2 5.12 -0.92 -19.12
C SER A 2 4.00 -1.90 -19.48
N VAL A 3 3.64 -2.77 -18.53
CA VAL A 3 2.54 -3.72 -18.73
C VAL A 3 1.22 -2.95 -18.68
N ALA A 4 0.35 -3.20 -19.66
CA ALA A 4 -0.96 -2.54 -19.71
C ALA A 4 -1.84 -3.03 -18.56
N ALA A 5 -2.50 -2.10 -17.88
CA ALA A 5 -3.49 -2.44 -16.88
C ALA A 5 -4.74 -3.08 -17.51
N SER A 6 -5.31 -4.03 -16.79
CA SER A 6 -6.67 -4.53 -16.99
C SER A 6 -7.59 -3.91 -15.94
N VAL A 7 -8.82 -3.58 -16.33
CA VAL A 7 -9.85 -3.09 -15.41
C VAL A 7 -11.00 -4.09 -15.39
N VAL A 8 -11.29 -4.61 -14.22
CA VAL A 8 -12.38 -5.56 -13.99
C VAL A 8 -13.53 -4.86 -13.30
N ASN A 9 -14.73 -5.04 -13.82
CA ASN A 9 -15.96 -4.61 -13.14
C ASN A 9 -16.47 -5.76 -12.27
N LEU A 10 -16.45 -5.54 -10.97
CA LEU A 10 -16.91 -6.52 -9.98
C LEU A 10 -18.40 -6.43 -9.70
N GLY A 11 -19.12 -5.52 -10.37
CA GLY A 11 -20.53 -5.26 -10.11
C GLY A 11 -20.75 -4.63 -8.73
N GLU A 12 -21.83 -5.02 -8.09
CA GLU A 12 -22.23 -4.51 -6.79
C GLU A 12 -21.36 -5.11 -5.68
N ILE A 13 -20.89 -4.24 -4.77
CA ILE A 13 -20.15 -4.62 -3.55
C ILE A 13 -20.68 -3.81 -2.37
N GLU A 14 -21.02 -4.50 -1.30
CA GLU A 14 -21.29 -3.91 0.00
C GLU A 14 -19.97 -3.65 0.72
N LEU A 15 -19.76 -2.39 1.12
CA LEU A 15 -18.57 -1.96 1.88
C LEU A 15 -18.76 -2.27 3.37
N GLN A 16 -17.68 -2.27 4.12
CA GLN A 16 -17.68 -2.45 5.57
C GLN A 16 -18.62 -1.46 6.28
N SER A 17 -18.79 -0.27 5.71
CA SER A 17 -19.73 0.75 6.19
C SER A 17 -21.22 0.43 5.94
N GLY A 18 -21.56 -0.62 5.20
CA GLY A 18 -22.90 -0.96 4.75
C GLY A 18 -23.33 -0.19 3.49
N VAL A 19 -22.49 0.69 2.95
CA VAL A 19 -22.76 1.37 1.67
C VAL A 19 -22.54 0.37 0.53
N VAL A 20 -23.49 0.33 -0.42
CA VAL A 20 -23.38 -0.52 -1.61
C VAL A 20 -22.87 0.31 -2.78
N LEU A 21 -21.69 -0.05 -3.31
CA LEU A 21 -21.16 0.50 -4.54
C LEU A 21 -21.64 -0.34 -5.74
N PRO A 22 -22.36 0.23 -6.71
CA PRO A 22 -23.02 -0.57 -7.78
C PRO A 22 -22.05 -0.97 -8.85
N ASN A 23 -21.02 -0.53 -9.19
CA ASN A 23 -20.14 -0.87 -10.32
C ASN A 23 -18.66 -0.74 -9.93
N LEU A 24 -18.27 -1.45 -8.87
CA LEU A 24 -16.90 -1.38 -8.41
C LEU A 24 -15.94 -1.88 -9.50
N LYS A 25 -14.97 -1.07 -9.85
CA LYS A 25 -13.91 -1.38 -10.81
C LYS A 25 -12.58 -1.51 -10.09
N ILE A 26 -11.84 -2.57 -10.40
CA ILE A 26 -10.48 -2.79 -9.91
C ILE A 26 -9.53 -2.82 -11.11
N SER A 27 -8.55 -1.94 -11.06
CA SER A 27 -7.42 -1.89 -11.98
C SER A 27 -6.28 -2.77 -11.45
N HIS A 28 -5.62 -3.52 -12.34
CA HIS A 28 -4.47 -4.35 -12.00
C HIS A 28 -3.62 -4.66 -13.22
N ALA A 29 -2.39 -5.06 -13.01
CA ALA A 29 -1.53 -5.63 -14.03
C ALA A 29 -1.07 -7.04 -13.64
N THR A 30 -0.81 -7.88 -14.64
CA THR A 30 -0.34 -9.25 -14.41
C THR A 30 0.98 -9.52 -15.12
N PHE A 31 1.85 -10.29 -14.47
CA PHE A 31 3.14 -10.69 -15.00
C PHE A 31 3.27 -12.21 -14.90
N GLY A 32 3.77 -12.85 -15.95
CA GLY A 32 3.94 -14.29 -15.99
C GLY A 32 2.69 -15.06 -16.38
N THR A 33 2.67 -16.36 -16.05
CA THR A 33 1.60 -17.27 -16.44
C THR A 33 1.11 -18.07 -15.24
N LEU A 34 -0.21 -18.08 -15.04
CA LEU A 34 -0.85 -18.89 -14.01
C LEU A 34 -0.74 -20.37 -14.38
N ASN A 35 -0.21 -21.20 -13.47
CA ASN A 35 -0.11 -22.64 -13.71
C ASN A 35 -1.47 -23.34 -13.61
N ALA A 36 -1.55 -24.58 -14.09
CA ALA A 36 -2.80 -25.33 -14.14
C ALA A 36 -3.43 -25.57 -12.76
N SER A 37 -2.62 -25.69 -11.71
CA SER A 37 -3.07 -25.84 -10.32
C SER A 37 -3.38 -24.52 -9.62
N ARG A 38 -3.13 -23.39 -10.27
CA ARG A 38 -3.28 -22.03 -9.71
C ARG A 38 -2.49 -21.76 -8.42
N SER A 39 -1.43 -22.55 -8.20
CA SER A 39 -0.64 -22.50 -6.95
C SER A 39 0.55 -21.54 -6.99
N ASN A 40 0.79 -20.83 -8.10
CA ASN A 40 1.92 -19.90 -8.26
C ASN A 40 1.50 -18.43 -8.27
N ALA A 41 0.32 -18.12 -7.73
CA ALA A 41 -0.18 -16.75 -7.71
C ALA A 41 0.46 -15.92 -6.58
N ILE A 42 0.97 -14.74 -6.91
CA ILE A 42 1.47 -13.74 -5.98
C ILE A 42 0.61 -12.48 -6.11
N LEU A 43 0.09 -11.99 -4.99
CA LEU A 43 -0.67 -10.75 -4.94
C LEU A 43 0.19 -9.62 -4.38
N MET A 44 0.19 -8.49 -5.09
CA MET A 44 0.92 -7.27 -4.71
C MET A 44 -0.04 -6.07 -4.70
N PRO A 45 -0.74 -5.79 -3.59
CA PRO A 45 -1.56 -4.60 -3.47
C PRO A 45 -0.70 -3.33 -3.47
N THR A 46 -1.15 -2.28 -4.16
CA THR A 46 -0.44 -1.00 -4.19
C THR A 46 -0.53 -0.24 -2.86
N PHE A 47 0.19 0.84 -2.77
CA PHE A 47 0.39 1.66 -1.57
C PHE A 47 -0.13 3.08 -1.78
N TYR A 48 0.03 3.96 -0.79
CA TYR A 48 -0.42 5.34 -0.86
C TYR A 48 0.19 6.08 -2.06
N GLY A 49 -0.64 6.52 -2.99
CA GLY A 49 -0.20 7.12 -4.25
C GLY A 49 0.47 6.16 -5.23
N GLY A 50 0.62 4.88 -4.86
CA GLY A 50 1.23 3.87 -5.72
C GLY A 50 0.30 3.36 -6.81
N LYS A 51 0.91 2.94 -7.90
CA LYS A 51 0.25 2.29 -9.05
C LYS A 51 0.90 0.94 -9.31
N HIS A 52 0.19 0.05 -10.01
CA HIS A 52 0.74 -1.26 -10.41
C HIS A 52 2.10 -1.14 -11.11
N THR A 53 2.35 -0.06 -11.87
CA THR A 53 3.61 0.19 -12.57
C THR A 53 4.80 0.41 -11.64
N ASP A 54 4.58 0.85 -10.40
CA ASP A 54 5.67 1.11 -9.46
C ASP A 54 6.36 -0.18 -9.02
N TYR A 55 5.66 -1.31 -9.09
CA TYR A 55 6.22 -2.62 -8.80
C TYR A 55 7.06 -3.22 -9.96
N GLU A 56 6.99 -2.66 -11.18
CA GLU A 56 7.77 -3.17 -12.32
C GLU A 56 9.27 -3.20 -12.04
N ALA A 57 9.76 -2.26 -11.22
CA ALA A 57 11.18 -2.17 -10.87
C ALA A 57 11.71 -3.38 -10.07
N ILE A 58 10.85 -4.13 -9.41
CA ILE A 58 11.19 -5.29 -8.56
C ILE A 58 10.69 -6.63 -9.12
N ILE A 59 10.08 -6.63 -10.30
CA ILE A 59 9.62 -7.83 -11.00
C ILE A 59 10.53 -8.11 -12.19
N GLY A 60 11.04 -9.34 -12.33
CA GLY A 60 11.90 -9.71 -13.46
C GLY A 60 12.62 -11.04 -13.29
N ALA A 61 13.26 -11.52 -14.37
CA ALA A 61 13.92 -12.83 -14.40
C ALA A 61 15.07 -13.00 -13.38
N ASP A 62 15.76 -11.89 -13.05
CA ASP A 62 16.86 -11.88 -12.07
C ASP A 62 16.40 -11.56 -10.65
N LYS A 63 15.08 -11.38 -10.46
CA LYS A 63 14.46 -11.05 -9.17
C LYS A 63 13.85 -12.27 -8.51
N ALA A 64 13.56 -12.16 -7.22
CA ALA A 64 12.78 -13.17 -6.52
C ALA A 64 11.35 -13.28 -7.09
N LEU A 65 10.78 -12.13 -7.47
CA LEU A 65 9.49 -12.00 -8.15
C LEU A 65 9.68 -12.21 -9.66
N ASP A 66 9.95 -13.45 -10.03
CA ASP A 66 10.27 -13.87 -11.41
C ASP A 66 8.99 -14.32 -12.14
N PRO A 67 8.55 -13.60 -13.20
CA PRO A 67 7.35 -13.93 -13.96
C PRO A 67 7.49 -15.22 -14.79
N SER A 68 8.68 -15.81 -14.91
CA SER A 68 8.84 -17.15 -15.50
C SER A 68 8.39 -18.28 -14.55
N ARG A 69 8.32 -18.00 -13.25
CA ARG A 69 7.95 -18.95 -12.19
C ARG A 69 6.58 -18.65 -11.58
N TYR A 70 6.25 -17.39 -11.43
CA TYR A 70 5.07 -16.92 -10.71
C TYR A 70 4.13 -16.14 -11.62
N PHE A 71 2.85 -16.23 -11.30
CA PHE A 71 1.83 -15.33 -11.82
C PHE A 71 1.62 -14.20 -10.81
N ILE A 72 2.19 -13.05 -11.11
CA ILE A 72 2.22 -11.91 -10.19
C ILE A 72 1.11 -10.93 -10.60
N ILE A 73 0.31 -10.52 -9.63
CA ILE A 73 -0.84 -9.64 -9.82
C ILE A 73 -0.59 -8.38 -8.99
N ALA A 74 -0.24 -7.27 -9.62
CA ALA A 74 -0.12 -5.96 -9.00
C ALA A 74 -1.46 -5.24 -9.09
N VAL A 75 -2.13 -5.04 -7.94
CA VAL A 75 -3.50 -4.52 -7.86
C VAL A 75 -3.52 -3.10 -7.35
N ASP A 76 -4.13 -2.22 -8.11
CA ASP A 76 -4.37 -0.84 -7.72
C ASP A 76 -5.45 -0.76 -6.63
N MET A 77 -5.10 -0.20 -5.47
CA MET A 77 -6.07 -0.02 -4.40
C MET A 77 -7.17 0.97 -4.79
N MET A 78 -8.35 0.84 -4.19
CA MET A 78 -9.40 1.86 -4.34
C MET A 78 -8.91 3.24 -3.87
N CYS A 79 -9.47 4.28 -4.44
CA CYS A 79 -9.08 5.68 -4.24
C CYS A 79 -7.73 6.10 -4.83
N ASN A 80 -7.03 5.25 -5.62
CA ASN A 80 -5.75 5.67 -6.23
C ASN A 80 -5.89 6.33 -7.62
N GLY A 81 -7.13 6.58 -8.09
CA GLY A 81 -7.41 7.18 -9.40
C GLY A 81 -7.46 6.18 -10.56
N LEU A 82 -7.12 4.89 -10.36
CA LEU A 82 -7.16 3.83 -11.38
C LEU A 82 -8.26 2.81 -11.10
N SER A 83 -8.34 2.26 -9.89
CA SER A 83 -9.53 1.57 -9.40
C SER A 83 -10.63 2.58 -9.06
N SER A 84 -11.82 2.14 -8.71
CA SER A 84 -12.90 3.05 -8.29
C SER A 84 -12.42 4.03 -7.24
N SER A 85 -12.61 5.31 -7.53
CA SER A 85 -12.03 6.44 -6.80
C SER A 85 -12.98 7.64 -6.82
N PRO A 86 -12.84 8.59 -5.91
CA PRO A 86 -13.55 9.87 -5.95
C PRO A 86 -13.51 10.55 -7.31
N SER A 87 -12.35 10.57 -7.97
CA SER A 87 -12.11 11.28 -9.23
C SER A 87 -12.71 10.60 -10.47
N ASN A 88 -12.99 9.30 -10.42
CA ASN A 88 -13.40 8.51 -11.60
C ASN A 88 -14.74 7.78 -11.44
N SER A 89 -15.47 8.04 -10.37
CA SER A 89 -16.79 7.45 -10.11
C SER A 89 -17.90 8.42 -10.48
N ASP A 90 -19.05 7.87 -10.88
CA ASP A 90 -20.23 8.65 -11.23
C ASP A 90 -21.06 9.03 -9.98
N ALA A 91 -21.86 10.11 -10.10
CA ALA A 91 -22.82 10.46 -9.05
C ALA A 91 -23.79 9.27 -8.77
N PRO A 92 -24.19 9.04 -7.53
CA PRO A 92 -23.97 9.90 -6.34
C PRO A 92 -22.63 9.67 -5.63
N PHE A 93 -21.75 8.80 -6.12
CA PHE A 93 -20.50 8.39 -5.49
C PHE A 93 -19.28 9.05 -6.14
N SER A 94 -19.30 10.36 -6.38
CA SER A 94 -18.18 11.09 -6.99
C SER A 94 -17.63 12.17 -6.09
N GLY A 95 -16.34 12.49 -6.22
CA GLY A 95 -15.70 13.55 -5.45
C GLY A 95 -15.81 13.34 -3.94
N ALA A 96 -16.29 14.36 -3.23
CA ALA A 96 -16.46 14.32 -1.77
C ALA A 96 -17.51 13.30 -1.28
N ASP A 97 -18.42 12.90 -2.16
CA ASP A 97 -19.49 11.94 -1.83
C ASP A 97 -19.08 10.47 -2.03
N PHE A 98 -17.85 10.23 -2.48
CA PHE A 98 -17.30 8.87 -2.56
C PHE A 98 -17.23 8.25 -1.16
N PRO A 99 -17.69 7.00 -0.96
CA PRO A 99 -17.72 6.41 0.36
C PRO A 99 -16.30 6.20 0.91
N LYS A 100 -16.21 6.17 2.22
CA LYS A 100 -14.96 5.87 2.92
C LYS A 100 -14.64 4.39 2.76
N ILE A 101 -13.44 4.13 2.25
CA ILE A 101 -12.92 2.79 1.98
C ILE A 101 -11.98 2.37 3.11
N THR A 102 -12.02 1.09 3.47
CA THR A 102 -11.10 0.46 4.42
C THR A 102 -10.19 -0.56 3.72
N HIS A 103 -9.18 -1.09 4.44
CA HIS A 103 -8.42 -2.23 3.91
C HIS A 103 -9.27 -3.50 3.82
N TRP A 104 -10.26 -3.67 4.68
CA TRP A 104 -11.26 -4.74 4.55
C TRP A 104 -11.92 -4.70 3.17
N ASP A 105 -12.41 -3.53 2.76
CA ASP A 105 -13.07 -3.35 1.46
C ASP A 105 -12.14 -3.68 0.29
N ASN A 106 -10.89 -3.19 0.35
CA ASN A 106 -9.88 -3.49 -0.66
C ASN A 106 -9.61 -4.99 -0.76
N VAL A 107 -9.44 -5.68 0.37
CA VAL A 107 -9.14 -7.11 0.41
C VAL A 107 -10.33 -7.95 -0.08
N GLN A 108 -11.58 -7.58 0.27
CA GLN A 108 -12.77 -8.25 -0.26
C GLN A 108 -12.91 -8.06 -1.78
N ALA A 109 -12.66 -6.85 -2.28
CA ALA A 109 -12.69 -6.56 -3.71
C ALA A 109 -11.60 -7.35 -4.46
N GLN A 110 -10.37 -7.37 -3.93
CA GLN A 110 -9.26 -8.14 -4.49
C GLN A 110 -9.56 -9.64 -4.52
N LYS A 111 -10.13 -10.18 -3.43
CA LYS A 111 -10.56 -11.59 -3.39
C LYS A 111 -11.57 -11.88 -4.49
N LYS A 112 -12.63 -11.06 -4.61
CA LYS A 112 -13.65 -11.23 -5.65
C LYS A 112 -13.04 -11.18 -7.05
N MET A 113 -12.11 -10.25 -7.30
CA MET A 113 -11.39 -10.15 -8.57
C MET A 113 -10.58 -11.42 -8.86
N LEU A 114 -9.81 -11.92 -7.89
CA LEU A 114 -8.98 -13.13 -8.06
C LEU A 114 -9.83 -14.36 -8.39
N GLU A 115 -10.96 -14.53 -7.72
CA GLU A 115 -11.90 -15.62 -7.96
C GLU A 115 -12.60 -15.48 -9.32
N GLN A 116 -13.11 -14.29 -9.64
CA GLN A 116 -13.90 -14.04 -10.84
C GLN A 116 -13.06 -14.13 -12.12
N GLU A 117 -11.88 -13.50 -12.15
CA GLU A 117 -11.06 -13.38 -13.36
C GLU A 117 -10.11 -14.56 -13.56
N TYR A 118 -9.61 -15.14 -12.47
CA TYR A 118 -8.54 -16.13 -12.54
C TYR A 118 -8.90 -17.47 -11.89
N GLY A 119 -9.99 -17.56 -11.13
CA GLY A 119 -10.34 -18.73 -10.35
C GLY A 119 -9.29 -19.05 -9.29
N ILE A 120 -8.57 -18.04 -8.77
CA ILE A 120 -7.55 -18.21 -7.74
C ILE A 120 -8.22 -18.22 -6.37
N GLU A 121 -8.03 -19.29 -5.63
CA GLU A 121 -8.56 -19.47 -4.27
C GLU A 121 -7.50 -19.35 -3.19
N SER A 122 -6.22 -19.54 -3.53
CA SER A 122 -5.08 -19.43 -2.61
C SER A 122 -3.93 -18.67 -3.25
N LEU A 123 -3.09 -18.06 -2.42
CA LEU A 123 -1.94 -17.25 -2.81
C LEU A 123 -0.66 -17.90 -2.30
N ALA A 124 0.31 -18.14 -3.19
CA ALA A 124 1.65 -18.55 -2.82
C ALA A 124 2.36 -17.49 -1.97
N LEU A 125 2.02 -16.22 -2.23
CA LEU A 125 2.53 -15.08 -1.47
C LEU A 125 1.56 -13.91 -1.60
N VAL A 126 1.31 -13.20 -0.49
CA VAL A 126 0.82 -11.83 -0.51
C VAL A 126 1.92 -10.92 0.02
N THR A 127 2.20 -9.83 -0.70
CA THR A 127 3.34 -8.98 -0.37
C THR A 127 3.13 -7.55 -0.82
N GLY A 128 3.65 -6.57 -0.07
CA GLY A 128 3.49 -5.16 -0.44
C GLY A 128 4.30 -4.20 0.41
N PHE A 129 4.52 -3.03 -0.18
CA PHE A 129 5.15 -1.88 0.44
C PHE A 129 4.10 -1.03 1.18
N SER A 130 4.45 -0.50 2.37
CA SER A 130 3.64 0.53 3.04
C SER A 130 2.18 0.10 3.26
N MET A 131 1.19 0.81 2.75
CA MET A 131 -0.21 0.38 2.75
C MET A 131 -0.44 -0.93 1.98
N GLY A 132 0.41 -1.28 1.00
CA GLY A 132 0.41 -2.61 0.40
C GLY A 132 0.79 -3.70 1.41
N GLY A 133 1.73 -3.41 2.31
CA GLY A 133 2.07 -4.25 3.45
C GLY A 133 0.94 -4.33 4.48
N GLN A 134 0.23 -3.23 4.73
CA GLN A 134 -0.98 -3.27 5.56
C GLN A 134 -2.06 -4.17 4.94
N GLN A 135 -2.29 -4.06 3.62
CA GLN A 135 -3.22 -4.95 2.91
C GLN A 135 -2.77 -6.42 2.97
N ALA A 136 -1.46 -6.70 2.90
CA ALA A 136 -0.94 -8.06 3.04
C ALA A 136 -1.25 -8.64 4.43
N ASN A 137 -1.09 -7.84 5.50
CA ASN A 137 -1.48 -8.23 6.85
C ASN A 137 -3.00 -8.50 6.96
N HIS A 138 -3.85 -7.65 6.35
CA HIS A 138 -5.30 -7.87 6.31
C HIS A 138 -5.65 -9.15 5.56
N TRP A 139 -5.01 -9.42 4.41
CA TRP A 139 -5.20 -10.68 3.67
C TRP A 139 -4.91 -11.90 4.53
N ALA A 140 -3.76 -11.92 5.19
CA ALA A 140 -3.33 -13.05 5.99
C ALA A 140 -4.20 -13.26 7.25
N ALA A 141 -4.70 -12.17 7.86
CA ALA A 141 -5.59 -12.26 9.01
C ALA A 141 -7.03 -12.65 8.63
N ILE A 142 -7.56 -12.10 7.54
CA ILE A 142 -8.96 -12.35 7.11
C ILE A 142 -9.10 -13.72 6.43
N PHE A 143 -8.10 -14.16 5.68
CA PHE A 143 -8.09 -15.40 4.92
C PHE A 143 -6.88 -16.28 5.23
N PRO A 144 -6.70 -16.72 6.49
CA PRO A 144 -5.50 -17.46 6.92
C PRO A 144 -5.28 -18.75 6.11
N ASP A 145 -6.34 -19.43 5.69
CA ASP A 145 -6.26 -20.67 4.91
C ASP A 145 -5.95 -20.44 3.42
N ARG A 146 -5.92 -19.18 2.97
CA ARG A 146 -5.70 -18.81 1.56
C ARG A 146 -4.33 -18.20 1.28
N VAL A 147 -3.56 -17.90 2.30
CA VAL A 147 -2.25 -17.26 2.19
C VAL A 147 -1.18 -18.20 2.73
N GLU A 148 -0.32 -18.72 1.84
CA GLU A 148 0.78 -19.58 2.26
C GLU A 148 1.93 -18.79 2.89
N ARG A 149 2.26 -17.63 2.31
CA ARG A 149 3.38 -16.77 2.72
C ARG A 149 2.98 -15.30 2.68
N MET A 150 3.59 -14.52 3.57
CA MET A 150 3.40 -13.07 3.60
C MET A 150 4.73 -12.35 3.79
N ILE A 151 4.94 -11.26 3.03
CA ILE A 151 5.94 -10.25 3.34
C ILE A 151 5.25 -8.88 3.41
N SER A 152 5.41 -8.20 4.53
CA SER A 152 5.02 -6.81 4.71
C SER A 152 6.27 -5.97 4.94
N TRP A 153 6.60 -5.08 4.00
CA TRP A 153 7.76 -4.21 4.20
C TRP A 153 7.35 -2.75 4.32
N CYS A 154 7.97 -2.06 5.28
CA CYS A 154 7.59 -0.70 5.70
C CYS A 154 6.07 -0.56 5.92
N GLY A 155 5.45 -1.58 6.52
CA GLY A 155 4.02 -1.65 6.83
C GLY A 155 3.79 -2.17 8.24
N SER A 156 2.54 -2.28 8.67
CA SER A 156 2.13 -2.82 9.97
C SER A 156 0.72 -3.39 9.93
N ALA A 157 0.35 -4.17 10.92
CA ALA A 157 -1.01 -4.72 11.06
C ALA A 157 -2.05 -3.65 11.46
N ALA A 158 -1.62 -2.55 12.07
CA ALA A 158 -2.49 -1.44 12.46
C ALA A 158 -1.74 -0.11 12.37
N THR A 159 -2.46 0.98 12.12
CA THR A 159 -1.90 2.33 12.13
C THR A 159 -1.73 2.82 13.56
N ALA A 160 -0.47 3.11 13.94
CA ALA A 160 -0.15 3.61 15.27
C ALA A 160 -0.73 5.01 15.52
N PRO A 161 -1.03 5.38 16.78
CA PRO A 161 -1.54 6.70 17.11
C PRO A 161 -0.64 7.85 16.64
N HIS A 162 0.68 7.70 16.69
CA HIS A 162 1.63 8.71 16.22
C HIS A 162 1.54 8.90 14.70
N ASN A 163 1.39 7.82 13.94
CA ASN A 163 1.17 7.86 12.50
C ASN A 163 -0.17 8.53 12.17
N TRP A 164 -1.23 8.22 12.92
CA TRP A 164 -2.53 8.87 12.78
C TRP A 164 -2.43 10.40 12.97
N VAL A 165 -1.69 10.88 13.98
CA VAL A 165 -1.45 12.31 14.23
C VAL A 165 -0.69 12.96 13.06
N PHE A 166 0.32 12.28 12.50
CA PHE A 166 1.02 12.74 11.29
C PHE A 166 0.03 12.94 10.13
N LEU A 167 -0.81 11.96 9.85
CA LEU A 167 -1.79 12.00 8.76
C LEU A 167 -2.82 13.13 8.95
N GLU A 168 -3.25 13.43 10.18
CA GLU A 168 -4.08 14.61 10.47
C GLU A 168 -3.35 15.93 10.16
N GLY A 169 -2.06 16.01 10.46
CA GLY A 169 -1.23 17.16 10.11
C GLY A 169 -1.12 17.37 8.59
N VAL A 170 -0.91 16.30 7.85
CA VAL A 170 -0.83 16.32 6.38
C VAL A 170 -2.17 16.72 5.77
N LYS A 171 -3.26 16.12 6.25
CA LYS A 171 -4.63 16.43 5.84
C LYS A 171 -4.98 17.89 6.08
N ALA A 172 -4.60 18.45 7.24
CA ALA A 172 -4.84 19.84 7.55
C ALA A 172 -4.19 20.80 6.54
N GLY A 173 -3.00 20.46 6.02
CA GLY A 173 -2.32 21.22 4.97
C GLY A 173 -3.14 21.32 3.68
N LEU A 174 -3.74 20.20 3.24
CA LEU A 174 -4.61 20.17 2.06
C LEU A 174 -5.93 20.93 2.30
N LEU A 175 -6.57 20.70 3.44
CA LEU A 175 -7.86 21.29 3.78
C LEU A 175 -7.79 22.82 4.00
N ALA A 176 -6.60 23.37 4.23
CA ALA A 176 -6.39 24.82 4.37
C ALA A 176 -6.40 25.56 3.02
N ASP A 177 -6.41 24.85 1.88
CA ASP A 177 -6.49 25.49 0.57
C ASP A 177 -7.86 26.16 0.39
N PRO A 178 -7.90 27.46 0.09
CA PRO A 178 -9.18 28.19 -0.07
C PRO A 178 -10.03 27.71 -1.24
N THR A 179 -9.44 27.00 -2.21
CA THR A 179 -10.18 26.41 -3.34
C THR A 179 -10.81 25.08 -2.99
N PHE A 180 -10.35 24.41 -1.92
CA PHE A 180 -10.88 23.14 -1.44
C PHE A 180 -12.07 23.33 -0.49
N SER A 181 -13.26 23.54 -1.06
CA SER A 181 -14.48 23.75 -0.28
C SER A 181 -15.15 22.41 0.09
N ASN A 182 -14.74 21.82 1.21
CA ASN A 182 -15.28 20.53 1.70
C ASN A 182 -15.28 19.40 0.65
N GLY A 183 -14.23 19.31 -0.15
CA GLY A 183 -14.09 18.31 -1.21
C GLY A 183 -14.71 18.72 -2.55
N THR A 184 -15.30 19.90 -2.65
CA THR A 184 -15.83 20.43 -3.91
C THR A 184 -14.89 21.54 -4.43
N TYR A 185 -14.36 21.36 -5.64
CA TYR A 185 -13.49 22.34 -6.29
C TYR A 185 -13.64 22.26 -7.81
N THR A 186 -13.50 23.41 -8.47
CA THR A 186 -13.49 23.52 -9.94
C THR A 186 -12.08 23.75 -10.49
N THR A 187 -11.16 24.14 -9.62
CA THR A 187 -9.73 24.33 -9.89
C THR A 187 -8.97 23.50 -8.88
N ILE A 188 -7.96 22.78 -9.34
CA ILE A 188 -7.12 21.94 -8.48
C ILE A 188 -6.62 22.75 -7.28
N PRO A 189 -6.76 22.27 -6.03
CA PRO A 189 -6.27 22.95 -4.83
C PRO A 189 -4.76 22.80 -4.71
N GLU A 190 -4.04 23.43 -5.65
CA GLU A 190 -2.60 23.24 -5.85
C GLU A 190 -1.78 23.67 -4.65
N ALA A 191 -2.12 24.79 -4.00
CA ALA A 191 -1.41 25.25 -2.83
C ALA A 191 -1.52 24.28 -1.66
N GLY A 192 -2.71 23.72 -1.45
CA GLY A 192 -2.95 22.69 -0.43
C GLY A 192 -2.22 21.39 -0.71
N ILE A 193 -2.23 20.91 -1.97
CA ILE A 193 -1.49 19.71 -2.37
C ILE A 193 0.03 19.90 -2.20
N ARG A 194 0.57 21.09 -2.52
CA ARG A 194 1.98 21.42 -2.27
C ARG A 194 2.30 21.44 -0.77
N ALA A 195 1.45 22.05 0.06
CA ALA A 195 1.62 22.03 1.52
C ALA A 195 1.62 20.60 2.06
N PHE A 196 0.68 19.79 1.60
CA PHE A 196 0.58 18.37 1.86
C PHE A 196 1.90 17.64 1.51
N ALA A 197 2.39 17.78 0.28
CA ALA A 197 3.64 17.18 -0.20
C ALA A 197 4.87 17.56 0.63
N ARG A 198 4.95 18.82 1.05
CA ARG A 198 6.06 19.33 1.88
C ARG A 198 6.11 18.72 3.27
N ILE A 199 4.95 18.41 3.86
CA ILE A 199 4.89 17.69 5.13
C ILE A 199 5.41 16.24 4.94
N TRP A 200 5.00 15.59 3.86
CA TRP A 200 5.53 14.26 3.49
C TRP A 200 7.06 14.25 3.32
N ALA A 201 7.61 15.28 2.69
CA ALA A 201 9.06 15.42 2.52
C ALA A 201 9.83 15.41 3.86
N GLY A 202 9.22 15.89 4.94
CA GLY A 202 9.82 15.87 6.28
C GLY A 202 9.66 14.56 7.05
N TRP A 203 8.77 13.68 6.62
CA TRP A 203 8.41 12.46 7.34
C TRP A 203 8.75 11.16 6.59
N GLY A 204 8.68 11.16 5.26
CA GLY A 204 9.01 9.99 4.45
C GLY A 204 10.50 9.60 4.56
N PRO A 205 11.43 10.50 4.27
CA PRO A 205 12.84 10.29 4.54
C PRO A 205 13.16 10.48 6.04
N SER A 206 14.23 9.83 6.50
CA SER A 206 14.72 10.01 7.87
C SER A 206 15.49 11.32 8.05
N GLN A 207 15.74 11.71 9.30
CA GLN A 207 16.66 12.79 9.61
C GLN A 207 18.09 12.52 9.08
N ALA A 208 18.53 11.25 9.14
CA ALA A 208 19.83 10.84 8.63
C ALA A 208 19.92 10.96 7.10
N PHE A 209 18.86 10.68 6.38
CA PHE A 209 18.77 10.90 4.92
C PHE A 209 19.17 12.34 4.55
N TYR A 210 18.56 13.33 5.20
CA TYR A 210 18.90 14.74 4.94
C TYR A 210 20.28 15.13 5.47
N ARG A 211 20.69 14.63 6.65
CA ARG A 211 22.02 14.90 7.23
C ARG A 211 23.12 14.40 6.32
N HIS A 212 22.93 13.24 5.69
CA HIS A 212 23.91 12.63 4.75
C HIS A 212 23.70 13.09 3.31
N LYS A 213 22.78 14.03 3.05
CA LYS A 213 22.47 14.57 1.72
C LYS A 213 22.12 13.50 0.67
N LEU A 214 21.42 12.43 1.09
CA LEU A 214 21.10 11.30 0.22
C LEU A 214 20.15 11.68 -0.92
N HIS A 215 19.41 12.79 -0.81
CA HIS A 215 18.65 13.38 -1.92
C HIS A 215 19.52 13.64 -3.17
N GLN A 216 20.85 13.84 -3.01
CA GLN A 216 21.77 14.02 -4.15
C GLN A 216 21.88 12.73 -5.00
N GLN A 217 21.69 11.56 -4.41
CA GLN A 217 21.63 10.29 -5.16
C GLN A 217 20.35 10.17 -6.02
N LEU A 218 19.33 10.97 -5.71
CA LEU A 218 18.11 11.08 -6.49
C LEU A 218 18.14 12.25 -7.50
N GLY A 219 19.29 12.94 -7.62
CA GLY A 219 19.49 14.01 -8.58
C GLY A 219 19.20 15.43 -8.08
N GLN A 220 18.77 15.62 -6.81
CA GLN A 220 18.50 16.93 -6.24
C GLN A 220 19.70 17.47 -5.45
N GLU A 221 20.12 18.72 -5.72
CA GLU A 221 21.30 19.32 -5.07
C GLU A 221 21.03 19.69 -3.61
N THR A 222 19.84 20.21 -3.32
CA THR A 222 19.47 20.68 -1.98
C THR A 222 18.20 19.96 -1.46
N ALA A 223 17.97 20.06 -0.15
CA ALA A 223 16.72 19.58 0.45
C ALA A 223 15.48 20.33 -0.10
N ALA A 224 15.65 21.61 -0.49
CA ALA A 224 14.60 22.39 -1.11
C ALA A 224 14.24 21.85 -2.51
N ASP A 225 15.25 21.51 -3.31
CA ASP A 225 15.05 20.89 -4.63
C ASP A 225 14.37 19.53 -4.49
N HIS A 226 14.80 18.70 -3.53
CA HIS A 226 14.16 17.41 -3.25
C HIS A 226 12.66 17.56 -2.90
N MET A 227 12.33 18.56 -2.08
CA MET A 227 10.94 18.86 -1.74
C MET A 227 10.13 19.30 -2.97
N GLN A 228 10.69 20.19 -3.81
CA GLN A 228 9.97 20.85 -4.92
C GLN A 228 9.97 20.00 -6.20
N GLU A 229 11.00 19.22 -6.45
CA GLU A 229 11.17 18.47 -7.70
C GLU A 229 10.81 16.98 -7.58
N PHE A 230 10.82 16.44 -6.35
CA PHE A 230 10.44 15.04 -6.09
C PHE A 230 9.05 14.96 -5.43
N TRP A 231 8.86 15.59 -4.27
CA TRP A 231 7.63 15.40 -3.49
C TRP A 231 6.42 16.15 -4.08
N GLU A 232 6.56 17.42 -4.44
CA GLU A 232 5.43 18.19 -4.95
C GLU A 232 4.85 17.63 -6.26
N PRO A 233 5.65 17.30 -7.30
CA PRO A 233 5.12 16.73 -8.53
C PRO A 233 4.43 15.38 -8.34
N ASN A 234 4.94 14.54 -7.43
CA ASN A 234 4.33 13.25 -7.14
C ASN A 234 2.90 13.38 -6.62
N PHE A 235 2.64 14.33 -5.72
CA PHE A 235 1.29 14.54 -5.17
C PHE A 235 0.39 15.38 -6.07
N LEU A 236 0.95 16.33 -6.83
CA LEU A 236 0.20 17.12 -7.83
C LEU A 236 -0.37 16.26 -8.98
N ALA A 237 0.12 15.04 -9.16
CA ALA A 237 -0.41 14.09 -10.12
C ALA A 237 -1.74 13.43 -9.70
N PHE A 238 -2.20 13.68 -8.47
CA PHE A 238 -3.42 13.07 -7.92
C PHE A 238 -4.55 14.09 -7.74
N ASP A 239 -5.76 13.61 -7.81
CA ASP A 239 -6.95 14.32 -7.34
C ASP A 239 -6.92 14.46 -5.81
N ALA A 240 -7.35 15.60 -5.28
CA ALA A 240 -7.29 15.88 -3.85
C ALA A 240 -8.22 14.95 -3.03
N ASN A 241 -9.39 14.59 -3.56
CA ASN A 241 -10.29 13.66 -2.89
C ASN A 241 -9.75 12.23 -2.92
N ASP A 242 -9.03 11.84 -3.99
CA ASP A 242 -8.34 10.54 -4.05
C ASP A 242 -7.28 10.44 -2.95
N LEU A 243 -6.47 11.50 -2.79
CA LEU A 243 -5.49 11.57 -1.70
C LEU A 243 -6.14 11.42 -0.32
N LEU A 244 -7.26 12.09 -0.09
CA LEU A 244 -7.99 12.00 1.18
C LEU A 244 -8.67 10.64 1.37
N GLY A 245 -9.15 10.03 0.30
CA GLY A 245 -9.73 8.67 0.32
C GLY A 245 -8.70 7.62 0.73
N MET A 246 -7.54 7.60 0.09
CA MET A 246 -6.43 6.71 0.48
C MET A 246 -5.95 6.98 1.91
N MET A 247 -5.88 8.27 2.30
CA MET A 247 -5.48 8.64 3.66
C MET A 247 -6.45 8.11 4.72
N HIS A 248 -7.75 8.17 4.45
CA HIS A 248 -8.75 7.58 5.35
C HIS A 248 -8.50 6.08 5.53
N THR A 249 -8.30 5.35 4.42
CA THR A 249 -8.00 3.90 4.47
C THR A 249 -6.79 3.61 5.36
N TRP A 250 -5.74 4.42 5.26
CA TRP A 250 -4.56 4.27 6.11
C TRP A 250 -4.85 4.59 7.57
N GLN A 251 -5.55 5.72 7.85
CA GLN A 251 -5.83 6.17 9.22
C GLN A 251 -6.62 5.15 10.05
N VAL A 252 -7.55 4.43 9.41
CA VAL A 252 -8.40 3.44 10.08
C VAL A 252 -7.87 2.02 9.99
N ALA A 253 -6.68 1.82 9.41
CA ALA A 253 -6.13 0.49 9.22
C ALA A 253 -5.86 -0.23 10.55
N ASN A 254 -6.56 -1.35 10.74
CA ASN A 254 -6.37 -2.30 11.84
C ASN A 254 -6.94 -3.66 11.40
N ILE A 255 -6.12 -4.71 11.39
CA ILE A 255 -6.55 -6.06 11.00
C ILE A 255 -7.65 -6.63 11.88
N ALA A 256 -7.84 -6.09 13.07
CA ALA A 256 -8.84 -6.54 14.04
C ALA A 256 -10.18 -5.78 13.94
N ASP A 257 -10.22 -4.64 13.24
CA ASP A 257 -11.43 -3.80 13.16
C ASP A 257 -12.39 -4.33 12.09
N ASN A 258 -13.01 -5.45 12.40
CA ASN A 258 -13.98 -6.15 11.57
C ASN A 258 -14.81 -7.14 12.41
N ASP A 259 -15.84 -7.73 11.79
CA ASP A 259 -16.76 -8.66 12.46
C ASP A 259 -16.11 -9.99 12.90
N LEU A 260 -14.97 -10.37 12.33
CA LEU A 260 -14.27 -11.60 12.70
C LEU A 260 -13.58 -11.48 14.04
N TYR A 261 -12.97 -10.33 14.31
CA TYR A 261 -12.12 -10.11 15.48
C TYR A 261 -12.68 -9.07 16.45
N GLN A 262 -13.62 -8.22 16.04
CA GLN A 262 -14.32 -7.23 16.90
C GLN A 262 -13.37 -6.35 17.73
N GLY A 263 -12.24 -5.95 17.13
CA GLY A 263 -11.21 -5.14 17.77
C GLY A 263 -10.16 -5.93 18.58
N ASP A 264 -10.25 -7.25 18.66
CA ASP A 264 -9.25 -8.09 19.33
C ASP A 264 -8.01 -8.26 18.44
N PHE A 265 -7.03 -7.37 18.64
CA PHE A 265 -5.79 -7.32 17.87
C PHE A 265 -4.92 -8.57 18.10
N GLU A 266 -4.89 -9.11 19.31
CA GLU A 266 -4.15 -10.32 19.64
C GLU A 266 -4.74 -11.52 18.87
N ALA A 267 -6.06 -11.69 18.90
CA ALA A 267 -6.72 -12.75 18.16
C ALA A 267 -6.48 -12.63 16.66
N ALA A 268 -6.50 -11.42 16.09
CA ALA A 268 -6.25 -11.18 14.68
C ALA A 268 -4.80 -11.52 14.26
N CYS A 269 -3.81 -11.14 15.08
CA CYS A 269 -2.41 -11.49 14.85
C CYS A 269 -2.17 -13.00 14.98
N ASN A 270 -2.74 -13.65 15.98
CA ASN A 270 -2.64 -15.09 16.21
C ASN A 270 -3.27 -15.92 15.08
N ALA A 271 -4.27 -15.37 14.39
CA ALA A 271 -4.93 -16.03 13.27
C ALA A 271 -4.06 -16.13 12.00
N ILE A 272 -3.00 -15.32 11.89
CA ILE A 272 -2.09 -15.36 10.75
C ILE A 272 -1.24 -16.63 10.79
N THR A 273 -1.57 -17.62 9.96
CA THR A 273 -0.84 -18.90 9.85
C THR A 273 0.24 -18.88 8.78
N ALA A 274 0.16 -17.92 7.86
CA ALA A 274 1.13 -17.74 6.78
C ALA A 274 2.56 -17.64 7.30
N LYS A 275 3.52 -18.26 6.60
CA LYS A 275 4.94 -18.03 6.88
C LYS A 275 5.26 -16.57 6.54
N THR A 276 5.67 -15.80 7.54
CA THR A 276 5.72 -14.34 7.45
C THR A 276 7.11 -13.78 7.67
N ILE A 277 7.47 -12.75 6.89
CA ILE A 277 8.57 -11.84 7.20
C ILE A 277 8.01 -10.42 7.33
N LEU A 278 8.22 -9.79 8.49
CA LEU A 278 7.91 -8.37 8.71
C LEU A 278 9.21 -7.56 8.56
N MET A 279 9.21 -6.58 7.68
CA MET A 279 10.40 -5.81 7.32
C MET A 279 10.18 -4.30 7.50
N PRO A 280 10.04 -3.78 8.73
CA PRO A 280 10.06 -2.34 8.94
C PRO A 280 11.45 -1.79 8.60
N CYS A 281 11.57 -0.52 8.21
CA CYS A 281 12.88 0.12 8.12
C CYS A 281 13.30 0.69 9.49
N GLU A 282 14.57 0.55 9.87
CA GLU A 282 15.09 1.01 11.17
C GLU A 282 14.85 2.50 11.45
N THR A 283 14.73 3.31 10.40
CA THR A 283 14.55 4.75 10.52
C THR A 283 13.19 5.24 9.99
N ASP A 284 12.25 4.33 9.77
CA ASP A 284 10.88 4.66 9.34
C ASP A 284 10.13 5.39 10.47
N LEU A 285 9.52 6.53 10.12
CA LEU A 285 8.73 7.33 11.05
C LEU A 285 7.24 7.00 10.99
N TYR A 286 6.79 6.24 9.97
CA TYR A 286 5.38 5.84 9.82
C TYR A 286 5.11 4.48 10.45
N PHE A 287 5.97 3.51 10.18
CA PHE A 287 5.85 2.12 10.62
C PHE A 287 7.12 1.71 11.35
N PRO A 288 7.34 2.20 12.59
CA PRO A 288 8.56 1.96 13.32
C PRO A 288 8.73 0.47 13.69
N VAL A 289 9.96 0.07 13.92
CA VAL A 289 10.32 -1.31 14.29
C VAL A 289 9.51 -1.77 15.51
N ALA A 290 9.32 -0.90 16.51
CA ALA A 290 8.62 -1.23 17.74
C ALA A 290 7.16 -1.70 17.55
N ASP A 291 6.45 -1.14 16.57
CA ASP A 291 5.08 -1.56 16.25
C ASP A 291 5.07 -2.96 15.62
N ASN A 292 6.06 -3.25 14.78
CA ASN A 292 6.25 -4.56 14.17
C ASN A 292 6.78 -5.60 15.18
N GLU A 293 7.58 -5.21 16.18
CA GLU A 293 7.96 -6.06 17.32
C GLU A 293 6.73 -6.49 18.12
N THR A 294 5.84 -5.55 18.40
CA THR A 294 4.58 -5.84 19.08
C THR A 294 3.74 -6.84 18.28
N GLN A 295 3.55 -6.58 16.97
CA GLN A 295 2.84 -7.50 16.09
C GLN A 295 3.49 -8.87 16.05
N ALA A 296 4.82 -8.94 15.85
CA ALA A 296 5.56 -10.20 15.76
C ALA A 296 5.46 -11.03 17.03
N SER A 297 5.42 -10.39 18.21
CA SER A 297 5.27 -11.09 19.51
C SER A 297 3.95 -11.87 19.65
N LEU A 298 2.94 -11.50 18.85
CA LEU A 298 1.61 -12.10 18.82
C LEU A 298 1.42 -13.13 17.68
N MET A 299 2.44 -13.36 16.86
CA MET A 299 2.37 -14.27 15.71
C MET A 299 3.21 -15.52 15.93
N SER A 300 2.73 -16.66 15.49
CA SER A 300 3.42 -17.96 15.71
C SER A 300 4.44 -18.31 14.62
N ASN A 301 4.30 -17.77 13.41
CA ASN A 301 5.10 -18.14 12.23
C ASN A 301 5.67 -16.90 11.55
N VAL A 302 6.46 -16.14 12.28
CA VAL A 302 6.96 -14.84 11.84
C VAL A 302 8.45 -14.67 12.08
N GLU A 303 9.12 -14.03 11.14
CA GLU A 303 10.45 -13.46 11.29
C GLU A 303 10.36 -11.94 11.22
N LEU A 304 10.90 -11.25 12.21
CA LEU A 304 11.09 -9.79 12.15
C LEU A 304 12.49 -9.50 11.60
N ARG A 305 12.53 -8.86 10.43
CA ARG A 305 13.77 -8.56 9.70
C ARG A 305 13.82 -7.07 9.31
N PRO A 306 14.19 -6.17 10.21
CA PRO A 306 14.28 -4.74 9.90
C PRO A 306 15.23 -4.47 8.74
N ILE A 307 14.86 -3.54 7.86
CA ILE A 307 15.73 -3.05 6.77
C ILE A 307 16.74 -2.10 7.39
N PRO A 308 18.06 -2.41 7.32
CA PRO A 308 19.10 -1.61 7.96
C PRO A 308 19.45 -0.37 7.12
N SER A 309 18.51 0.57 7.04
CA SER A 309 18.63 1.73 6.16
C SER A 309 18.39 3.04 6.90
N VAL A 310 19.09 4.07 6.43
CA VAL A 310 18.88 5.46 6.88
C VAL A 310 17.97 6.26 5.93
N TRP A 311 17.35 5.59 4.97
CA TRP A 311 16.45 6.25 4.01
C TRP A 311 15.05 6.54 4.56
N GLY A 312 14.73 6.03 5.76
CA GLY A 312 13.39 6.17 6.34
C GLY A 312 12.38 5.27 5.64
N HIS A 313 11.14 5.73 5.54
CA HIS A 313 10.08 4.98 4.86
C HIS A 313 10.39 4.69 3.38
N ILE A 314 11.05 5.63 2.70
CA ILE A 314 11.37 5.49 1.27
C ILE A 314 12.47 4.44 0.99
N ALA A 315 13.08 3.85 2.01
CA ALA A 315 13.91 2.65 1.87
C ALA A 315 13.13 1.49 1.23
N GLY A 316 11.83 1.40 1.52
CA GLY A 316 10.94 0.38 0.96
C GLY A 316 10.39 0.71 -0.43
N ALA A 317 10.55 1.94 -0.93
CA ALA A 317 10.01 2.33 -2.23
C ALA A 317 10.59 1.47 -3.36
N PRO A 318 9.76 0.79 -4.17
CA PRO A 318 10.22 -0.18 -5.15
C PRO A 318 11.25 0.39 -6.13
N GLY A 319 12.45 -0.17 -6.15
CA GLY A 319 13.52 0.22 -7.07
C GLY A 319 14.21 1.56 -6.79
N LEU A 320 13.81 2.31 -5.77
CA LEU A 320 14.37 3.65 -5.50
C LEU A 320 15.81 3.58 -5.02
N ASN A 321 16.11 2.73 -4.03
CA ASN A 321 17.46 2.49 -3.51
C ASN A 321 17.87 1.06 -3.87
N PRO A 322 18.92 0.86 -4.69
CA PRO A 322 19.36 -0.48 -5.09
C PRO A 322 19.79 -1.38 -3.92
N VAL A 323 20.38 -0.80 -2.86
CA VAL A 323 20.84 -1.58 -1.69
C VAL A 323 19.64 -2.12 -0.91
N ASP A 324 18.68 -1.27 -0.61
CA ASP A 324 17.48 -1.65 0.12
C ASP A 324 16.60 -2.60 -0.72
N SER A 325 16.50 -2.33 -2.03
CA SER A 325 15.78 -3.21 -2.96
C SER A 325 16.38 -4.61 -3.02
N ALA A 326 17.72 -4.74 -3.00
CA ALA A 326 18.39 -6.04 -2.97
C ALA A 326 18.15 -6.77 -1.63
N PHE A 327 18.11 -6.06 -0.51
CA PHE A 327 17.79 -6.64 0.80
C PHE A 327 16.37 -7.21 0.83
N ILE A 328 15.41 -6.45 0.30
CA ILE A 328 14.01 -6.86 0.19
C ILE A 328 13.86 -8.05 -0.78
N ASP A 329 14.53 -8.01 -1.95
CA ASP A 329 14.52 -9.11 -2.93
C ASP A 329 15.06 -10.41 -2.33
N ASN A 330 16.14 -10.34 -1.53
CA ASN A 330 16.69 -11.50 -0.85
C ASN A 330 15.70 -12.13 0.13
N ALA A 331 14.95 -11.31 0.90
CA ALA A 331 13.91 -11.80 1.80
C ALA A 331 12.79 -12.54 1.03
N HIS A 332 12.36 -11.99 -0.11
CA HIS A 332 11.40 -12.65 -1.00
C HIS A 332 11.95 -13.98 -1.52
N ARG A 333 13.20 -14.00 -1.96
CA ARG A 333 13.87 -15.20 -2.49
C ARG A 333 13.96 -16.32 -1.46
N GLU A 334 14.34 -15.99 -0.24
CA GLU A 334 14.43 -16.94 0.87
C GLU A 334 13.06 -17.50 1.24
N LEU A 335 12.05 -16.62 1.40
CA LEU A 335 10.71 -17.05 1.76
C LEU A 335 10.04 -17.91 0.68
N LEU A 336 10.21 -17.56 -0.59
CA LEU A 336 9.66 -18.33 -1.71
C LEU A 336 10.38 -19.66 -1.97
N SER A 337 11.57 -19.85 -1.38
CA SER A 337 12.35 -21.09 -1.50
C SER A 337 12.11 -22.08 -0.36
N SER A 338 11.34 -21.70 0.65
CA SER A 338 11.17 -22.43 1.91
C SER A 338 9.87 -23.22 2.00
#